data_ee2d2dfa981f89c6908f251c4b50a8da
#
_entry.id   ee2d2dfa981f89c6908f251c4b50a8da
#
_cell.length_a   1.000
_cell.length_b   1.000
_cell.length_c   1.000
_cell.angle_alpha   90.00
_cell.angle_beta   90.00
_cell.angle_gamma   90.00
#
_symmetry.space_group_name_H-M   'P 1'
#
loop_
_entity.id
_entity.type
_entity.pdbx_description
1 polymer ?
#
loop_
_entity_poly.entity_id
_entity_poly.type
_entity_poly.pdbx_seq_one_letter_code
_entity_poly.pdbx_strand_id
1 'polypeptide(L)'
;ATWLLKLTQSYLIHAKTGIFIGIGLVIMLYSVFSLIRTVEGAFDSVWQVKGTRPLSRVIIDYTAMMFLVPISIIILSGLSIYFYSFVENLNHLRFLGTIASFSLRYLVPWTILTLMFIVLYVFMPNAKVKITKTIGPAMMASLAMLCLQAVYIHGQIFLTSYNAIYGSFAALPLFMLWILVSWYICLFCAELSYINQNLEYYECQIDTEDICHNDFMVMCATVLSHICQRFAKGEKPHTALQIKDATDIPVRITVEILYKLMQVDLVSENVSPTSDEVTYTPTYDTTNIT
;
A
#
# COMPACT_ATOMS: atom_id res chain seq x y z
N ALA A 1 47.72 17.65 -43.18
CA ALA A 1 47.95 17.45 -41.73
C ALA A 1 46.81 18.06 -40.89
N THR A 2 46.35 19.29 -41.17
CA THR A 2 45.32 19.99 -40.40
C THR A 2 43.92 19.34 -40.45
N TRP A 3 43.57 18.67 -41.54
CA TRP A 3 42.28 17.96 -41.65
C TRP A 3 42.26 16.70 -40.81
N LEU A 4 43.31 15.94 -40.72
CA LEU A 4 43.46 14.76 -39.87
C LEU A 4 43.38 15.15 -38.38
N LEU A 5 43.99 16.25 -37.98
CA LEU A 5 43.93 16.76 -36.61
C LEU A 5 42.52 17.18 -36.22
N LYS A 6 41.74 17.80 -37.12
CA LYS A 6 40.34 18.13 -36.88
C LYS A 6 39.47 16.91 -36.75
N LEU A 7 39.69 15.88 -37.60
CA LEU A 7 38.96 14.61 -37.49
C LEU A 7 39.25 13.89 -36.15
N THR A 8 40.52 13.77 -35.78
CA THR A 8 40.89 13.13 -34.51
C THR A 8 40.37 13.90 -33.30
N GLN A 9 40.39 15.25 -33.32
CA GLN A 9 39.77 16.05 -32.26
C GLN A 9 38.24 15.84 -32.20
N SER A 10 37.56 15.82 -33.35
CA SER A 10 36.12 15.57 -33.40
C SER A 10 35.76 14.19 -32.86
N TYR A 11 36.47 13.13 -33.24
CA TYR A 11 36.28 11.79 -32.72
C TYR A 11 36.58 11.68 -31.21
N LEU A 12 37.63 12.33 -30.72
CA LEU A 12 37.98 12.36 -29.29
C LEU A 12 36.90 13.07 -28.45
N ILE A 13 36.34 14.17 -28.94
CA ILE A 13 35.27 14.89 -28.27
C ILE A 13 34.00 14.02 -28.22
N HIS A 14 33.63 13.41 -29.32
CA HIS A 14 32.44 12.52 -29.36
C HIS A 14 32.64 11.27 -28.52
N ALA A 15 33.79 10.63 -28.51
CA ALA A 15 34.08 9.48 -27.67
C ALA A 15 34.04 9.82 -26.18
N LYS A 16 34.60 10.94 -25.75
CA LYS A 16 34.54 11.43 -24.36
C LYS A 16 33.11 11.76 -23.96
N THR A 17 32.35 12.43 -24.82
CA THR A 17 30.94 12.76 -24.55
C THR A 17 30.08 11.50 -24.44
N GLY A 18 30.30 10.49 -25.31
CA GLY A 18 29.59 9.23 -25.24
C GLY A 18 29.81 8.44 -23.92
N ILE A 19 31.05 8.44 -23.41
CA ILE A 19 31.39 7.78 -22.15
C ILE A 19 30.70 8.50 -20.98
N PHE A 20 30.71 9.82 -20.94
CA PHE A 20 30.03 10.59 -19.91
C PHE A 20 28.50 10.39 -19.94
N ILE A 21 27.90 10.35 -21.12
CA ILE A 21 26.47 10.02 -21.30
C ILE A 21 26.18 8.61 -20.80
N GLY A 22 27.03 7.63 -21.15
CA GLY A 22 26.86 6.24 -20.70
C GLY A 22 26.93 6.10 -19.18
N ILE A 23 27.91 6.71 -18.53
CA ILE A 23 28.04 6.72 -17.07
C ILE A 23 26.85 7.44 -16.44
N GLY A 24 26.44 8.60 -16.95
CA GLY A 24 25.29 9.35 -16.47
C GLY A 24 23.99 8.53 -16.54
N LEU A 25 23.78 7.77 -17.63
CA LEU A 25 22.63 6.91 -17.81
C LEU A 25 22.61 5.76 -16.78
N VAL A 26 23.76 5.12 -16.52
CA VAL A 26 23.89 4.07 -15.52
C VAL A 26 23.58 4.60 -14.11
N ILE A 27 24.13 5.77 -13.75
CA ILE A 27 23.86 6.42 -12.46
C ILE A 27 22.38 6.78 -12.34
N MET A 28 21.77 7.29 -13.41
CA MET A 28 20.35 7.63 -13.44
C MET A 28 19.48 6.38 -13.24
N LEU A 29 19.74 5.28 -13.95
CA LEU A 29 19.02 4.01 -13.79
C LEU A 29 19.19 3.47 -12.37
N TYR A 30 20.39 3.49 -11.81
CA TYR A 30 20.63 3.08 -10.44
C TYR A 30 19.84 3.92 -9.43
N SER A 31 19.81 5.24 -9.62
CA SER A 31 19.08 6.17 -8.75
C SER A 31 17.58 5.92 -8.79
N VAL A 32 16.99 5.70 -9.98
CA VAL A 32 15.58 5.34 -10.16
C VAL A 32 15.28 4.02 -9.46
N PHE A 33 16.11 3.01 -9.67
CA PHE A 33 15.92 1.69 -9.03
C PHE A 33 16.02 1.77 -7.49
N SER A 34 16.98 2.55 -6.97
CA SER A 34 17.12 2.79 -5.52
C SER A 34 15.91 3.50 -4.94
N LEU A 35 15.39 4.52 -5.64
CA LEU A 35 14.19 5.24 -5.22
C LEU A 35 12.96 4.32 -5.15
N ILE A 36 12.74 3.50 -6.17
CA ILE A 36 11.62 2.55 -6.21
C ILE A 36 11.73 1.55 -5.04
N ARG A 37 12.93 1.03 -4.75
CA ARG A 37 13.15 0.15 -3.60
C ARG A 37 12.86 0.83 -2.27
N THR A 38 13.20 2.09 -2.13
CA THR A 38 12.91 2.87 -0.91
C THR A 38 11.40 3.01 -0.71
N VAL A 39 10.67 3.26 -1.80
CA VAL A 39 9.21 3.34 -1.78
C VAL A 39 8.59 1.98 -1.43
N GLU A 40 9.01 0.89 -2.09
CA GLU A 40 8.57 -0.48 -1.75
C GLU A 40 8.81 -0.80 -0.28
N GLY A 41 10.01 -0.52 0.24
CA GLY A 41 10.33 -0.76 1.64
C GLY A 41 9.43 0.00 2.61
N ALA A 42 9.00 1.22 2.27
CA ALA A 42 8.04 1.97 3.07
C ALA A 42 6.66 1.30 3.07
N PHE A 43 6.17 0.83 1.92
CA PHE A 43 4.91 0.09 1.85
C PHE A 43 4.98 -1.28 2.53
N ASP A 44 6.07 -2.02 2.35
CA ASP A 44 6.28 -3.31 3.02
C ASP A 44 6.36 -3.16 4.54
N SER A 45 6.90 -2.03 5.03
CA SER A 45 6.88 -1.70 6.47
C SER A 45 5.47 -1.47 6.98
N VAL A 46 4.63 -0.72 6.25
CA VAL A 46 3.21 -0.51 6.58
C VAL A 46 2.45 -1.85 6.61
N TRP A 47 2.70 -2.73 5.65
CA TRP A 47 2.05 -4.04 5.56
C TRP A 47 2.71 -5.13 6.41
N GLN A 48 3.73 -4.78 7.22
CA GLN A 48 4.47 -5.66 8.12
C GLN A 48 5.03 -6.92 7.43
N VAL A 49 5.45 -6.78 6.17
CA VAL A 49 6.00 -7.86 5.36
C VAL A 49 7.39 -8.22 5.86
N LYS A 50 7.62 -9.49 6.22
CA LYS A 50 8.91 -9.97 6.74
C LYS A 50 9.84 -10.55 5.65
N GLY A 51 9.37 -10.68 4.41
CA GLY A 51 10.12 -11.31 3.30
C GLY A 51 10.52 -10.33 2.21
N THR A 52 11.71 -10.49 1.65
CA THR A 52 12.16 -9.73 0.48
C THR A 52 11.82 -10.49 -0.81
N ARG A 53 11.28 -9.78 -1.81
CA ARG A 53 11.05 -10.36 -3.15
C ARG A 53 12.38 -10.69 -3.84
N PRO A 54 12.47 -11.77 -4.63
CA PRO A 54 13.62 -12.00 -5.47
C PRO A 54 13.75 -10.87 -6.52
N LEU A 55 14.99 -10.42 -6.77
CA LEU A 55 15.29 -9.28 -7.63
C LEU A 55 14.66 -9.37 -9.03
N SER A 56 14.58 -10.58 -9.60
CA SER A 56 13.98 -10.81 -10.92
C SER A 56 12.50 -10.42 -10.96
N ARG A 57 11.74 -10.73 -9.92
CA ARG A 57 10.32 -10.40 -9.81
C ARG A 57 10.11 -8.90 -9.59
N VAL A 58 10.95 -8.29 -8.77
CA VAL A 58 10.99 -6.84 -8.54
C VAL A 58 11.16 -6.08 -9.87
N ILE A 59 12.12 -6.48 -10.69
CA ILE A 59 12.39 -5.83 -11.99
C ILE A 59 11.20 -5.98 -12.94
N ILE A 60 10.56 -7.15 -13.00
CA ILE A 60 9.41 -7.40 -13.87
C ILE A 60 8.22 -6.55 -13.44
N ASP A 61 7.88 -6.56 -12.14
CA ASP A 61 6.75 -5.83 -11.58
C ASP A 61 6.91 -4.31 -11.78
N TYR A 62 8.11 -3.76 -11.56
CA TYR A 62 8.37 -2.34 -11.76
C TYR A 62 8.42 -1.93 -13.23
N THR A 63 8.96 -2.78 -14.09
CA THR A 63 8.91 -2.54 -15.54
C THR A 63 7.46 -2.50 -16.01
N ALA A 64 6.63 -3.43 -15.55
CA ALA A 64 5.22 -3.44 -15.84
C ALA A 64 4.52 -2.15 -15.35
N MET A 65 4.78 -1.71 -14.11
CA MET A 65 4.23 -0.45 -13.57
C MET A 65 4.70 0.77 -14.35
N MET A 66 5.97 0.82 -14.75
CA MET A 66 6.55 1.93 -15.50
C MET A 66 5.85 2.16 -16.85
N PHE A 67 5.33 1.10 -17.46
CA PHE A 67 4.52 1.20 -18.68
C PHE A 67 3.03 1.38 -18.39
N LEU A 68 2.49 0.66 -17.42
CA LEU A 68 1.06 0.64 -17.13
C LEU A 68 0.55 1.98 -16.58
N VAL A 69 1.34 2.66 -15.74
CA VAL A 69 0.95 3.96 -15.16
C VAL A 69 0.84 5.05 -16.22
N PRO A 70 1.82 5.32 -17.08
CA PRO A 70 1.68 6.32 -18.14
C PRO A 70 0.56 5.98 -19.14
N ILE A 71 0.42 4.71 -19.53
CA ILE A 71 -0.63 4.26 -20.43
C ILE A 71 -2.02 4.50 -19.81
N SER A 72 -2.20 4.17 -18.53
CA SER A 72 -3.47 4.43 -17.83
C SER A 72 -3.79 5.93 -17.74
N ILE A 73 -2.79 6.78 -17.48
CA ILE A 73 -2.96 8.24 -17.48
C ILE A 73 -3.41 8.75 -18.87
N ILE A 74 -2.80 8.28 -19.94
CA ILE A 74 -3.16 8.66 -21.33
C ILE A 74 -4.60 8.22 -21.63
N ILE A 75 -4.95 6.97 -21.32
CA ILE A 75 -6.30 6.43 -21.56
C ILE A 75 -7.35 7.24 -20.76
N LEU A 76 -7.09 7.48 -19.47
CA LEU A 76 -8.00 8.21 -18.61
C LEU A 76 -8.13 9.67 -19.01
N SER A 77 -7.05 10.31 -19.46
CA SER A 77 -7.07 11.67 -19.99
C SER A 77 -7.87 11.75 -21.29
N GLY A 78 -7.67 10.79 -22.20
CA GLY A 78 -8.45 10.69 -23.44
C GLY A 78 -9.94 10.48 -23.18
N LEU A 79 -10.26 9.59 -22.23
CA LEU A 79 -11.64 9.35 -21.79
C LEU A 79 -12.28 10.62 -21.20
N SER A 80 -11.52 11.37 -20.40
CA SER A 80 -11.95 12.64 -19.80
C SER A 80 -12.29 13.68 -20.87
N ILE A 81 -11.46 13.82 -21.92
CA ILE A 81 -11.70 14.72 -23.05
C ILE A 81 -12.95 14.30 -23.83
N TYR A 82 -13.10 12.99 -24.07
CA TYR A 82 -14.27 12.45 -24.76
C TYR A 82 -15.57 12.74 -23.99
N PHE A 83 -15.59 12.51 -22.67
CA PHE A 83 -16.74 12.83 -21.83
C PHE A 83 -17.03 14.34 -21.79
N TYR A 84 -16.00 15.18 -21.76
CA TYR A 84 -16.18 16.64 -21.83
C TYR A 84 -16.88 17.07 -23.14
N SER A 85 -16.42 16.57 -24.28
CA SER A 85 -17.01 16.82 -25.57
C SER A 85 -18.46 16.30 -25.68
N PHE A 86 -18.75 15.14 -25.08
CA PHE A 86 -20.09 14.57 -25.05
C PHE A 86 -21.06 15.44 -24.23
N VAL A 87 -20.62 15.98 -23.09
CA VAL A 87 -21.46 16.88 -22.27
C VAL A 87 -21.67 18.25 -22.92
N GLU A 88 -20.69 18.76 -23.65
CA GLU A 88 -20.84 20.01 -24.40
C GLU A 88 -21.96 19.90 -25.45
N ASN A 89 -22.11 18.75 -26.07
CA ASN A 89 -23.24 18.47 -26.99
C ASN A 89 -24.59 18.33 -26.27
N LEU A 90 -24.60 18.01 -24.95
CA LEU A 90 -25.83 17.96 -24.14
C LEU A 90 -26.25 19.31 -23.55
N ASN A 91 -25.47 20.37 -23.73
CA ASN A 91 -25.73 21.72 -23.22
C ASN A 91 -27.03 22.37 -23.77
N HIS A 92 -27.71 21.74 -24.74
CA HIS A 92 -29.06 22.12 -25.13
C HIS A 92 -30.10 22.02 -23.99
N LEU A 93 -29.80 21.21 -22.94
CA LEU A 93 -30.59 21.09 -21.72
C LEU A 93 -29.91 21.87 -20.59
N ARG A 94 -30.24 23.17 -20.48
CA ARG A 94 -29.60 24.19 -19.61
C ARG A 94 -29.35 23.73 -18.13
N PHE A 95 -30.22 22.90 -17.60
CA PHE A 95 -30.10 22.39 -16.21
C PHE A 95 -29.18 21.17 -16.08
N LEU A 96 -29.27 20.23 -17.02
CA LEU A 96 -28.43 19.03 -17.08
C LEU A 96 -26.97 19.36 -17.45
N GLY A 97 -26.76 20.36 -18.30
CA GLY A 97 -25.43 20.82 -18.70
C GLY A 97 -24.63 21.39 -17.55
N THR A 98 -25.24 22.13 -16.61
CA THR A 98 -24.55 22.71 -15.45
C THR A 98 -24.14 21.63 -14.46
N ILE A 99 -25.01 20.66 -14.17
CA ILE A 99 -24.69 19.52 -13.24
C ILE A 99 -23.63 18.63 -13.86
N ALA A 100 -23.73 18.33 -15.14
CA ALA A 100 -22.78 17.50 -15.86
C ALA A 100 -21.39 18.14 -15.96
N SER A 101 -21.31 19.45 -16.21
CA SER A 101 -20.03 20.18 -16.26
C SER A 101 -19.35 20.25 -14.87
N PHE A 102 -20.13 20.43 -13.81
CA PHE A 102 -19.62 20.39 -12.43
C PHE A 102 -19.09 19.00 -12.08
N SER A 103 -19.86 17.94 -12.38
CA SER A 103 -19.47 16.56 -12.14
C SER A 103 -18.18 16.21 -12.90
N LEU A 104 -18.06 16.57 -14.15
CA LEU A 104 -16.86 16.31 -14.96
C LEU A 104 -15.64 17.04 -14.43
N ARG A 105 -15.81 18.28 -13.98
CA ARG A 105 -14.69 19.10 -13.50
C ARG A 105 -14.07 18.58 -12.19
N TYR A 106 -14.88 17.99 -11.30
CA TYR A 106 -14.44 17.57 -9.97
C TYR A 106 -14.43 16.06 -9.78
N LEU A 107 -15.46 15.34 -10.26
CA LEU A 107 -15.56 13.88 -10.08
C LEU A 107 -14.56 13.12 -10.95
N VAL A 108 -14.32 13.54 -12.20
CA VAL A 108 -13.41 12.80 -13.09
C VAL A 108 -11.97 12.83 -12.57
N PRO A 109 -11.36 13.98 -12.22
CA PRO A 109 -10.01 13.98 -11.62
C PRO A 109 -9.94 13.18 -10.31
N TRP A 110 -10.98 13.27 -9.48
CA TRP A 110 -11.06 12.52 -8.23
C TRP A 110 -11.12 11.01 -8.45
N THR A 111 -11.95 10.53 -9.38
CA THR A 111 -12.05 9.10 -9.71
C THR A 111 -10.77 8.55 -10.32
N ILE A 112 -10.12 9.32 -11.21
CA ILE A 112 -8.83 8.95 -11.80
C ILE A 112 -7.77 8.81 -10.72
N LEU A 113 -7.69 9.78 -9.82
CA LEU A 113 -6.71 9.77 -8.73
C LEU A 113 -7.00 8.63 -7.74
N THR A 114 -8.27 8.36 -7.44
CA THR A 114 -8.69 7.21 -6.61
C THR A 114 -8.25 5.89 -7.24
N LEU A 115 -8.47 5.71 -8.53
CA LEU A 115 -8.06 4.50 -9.23
C LEU A 115 -6.53 4.33 -9.21
N MET A 116 -5.79 5.41 -9.38
CA MET A 116 -4.33 5.42 -9.29
C MET A 116 -3.86 5.01 -7.88
N PHE A 117 -4.50 5.49 -6.80
CA PHE A 117 -4.18 5.07 -5.44
C PHE A 117 -4.56 3.62 -5.16
N ILE A 118 -5.68 3.11 -5.70
CA ILE A 118 -6.03 1.69 -5.59
C ILE A 118 -4.94 0.83 -6.23
N VAL A 119 -4.51 1.17 -7.44
CA VAL A 119 -3.43 0.46 -8.12
C VAL A 119 -2.14 0.50 -7.29
N LEU A 120 -1.78 1.68 -6.77
CA LEU A 120 -0.58 1.85 -5.93
C LEU A 120 -0.65 0.97 -4.68
N TYR A 121 -1.75 0.99 -3.94
CA TYR A 121 -1.91 0.25 -2.68
C TYR A 121 -2.03 -1.25 -2.86
N VAL A 122 -2.48 -1.73 -4.02
CA VAL A 122 -2.61 -3.17 -4.31
C VAL A 122 -1.31 -3.74 -4.86
N PHE A 123 -0.62 -3.01 -5.75
CA PHE A 123 0.54 -3.56 -6.47
C PHE A 123 1.88 -3.27 -5.77
N MET A 124 1.98 -2.16 -5.01
CA MET A 124 3.25 -1.78 -4.41
C MET A 124 3.68 -2.69 -3.25
N PRO A 125 2.82 -3.02 -2.25
CA PRO A 125 3.24 -3.87 -1.14
C PRO A 125 3.41 -5.33 -1.59
N ASN A 126 4.35 -6.03 -0.95
CA ASN A 126 4.54 -7.48 -1.16
C ASN A 126 3.56 -8.31 -0.31
N ALA A 127 2.28 -7.93 -0.31
CA ALA A 127 1.22 -8.57 0.47
C ALA A 127 -0.01 -8.85 -0.40
N LYS A 128 -0.85 -9.79 0.02
CA LYS A 128 -2.14 -10.05 -0.64
C LYS A 128 -3.15 -8.99 -0.18
N VAL A 129 -3.29 -7.92 -0.94
CA VAL A 129 -4.20 -6.82 -0.62
C VAL A 129 -5.59 -7.06 -1.23
N LYS A 130 -6.63 -6.95 -0.41
CA LYS A 130 -8.04 -7.04 -0.87
C LYS A 130 -8.49 -5.69 -1.42
N ILE A 131 -8.79 -5.62 -2.72
CA ILE A 131 -9.22 -4.37 -3.41
C ILE A 131 -10.41 -3.72 -2.70
N THR A 132 -11.40 -4.51 -2.26
CA THR A 132 -12.62 -4.01 -1.60
C THR A 132 -12.33 -3.22 -0.32
N LYS A 133 -11.30 -3.61 0.44
CA LYS A 133 -10.90 -2.94 1.69
C LYS A 133 -10.04 -1.70 1.45
N THR A 134 -9.46 -1.59 0.25
CA THR A 134 -8.58 -0.49 -0.16
C THR A 134 -9.34 0.69 -0.77
N ILE A 135 -10.56 0.48 -1.29
CA ILE A 135 -11.35 1.53 -1.96
C ILE A 135 -11.58 2.74 -1.06
N GLY A 136 -12.03 2.54 0.19
CA GLY A 136 -12.28 3.64 1.13
C GLY A 136 -11.04 4.50 1.41
N PRO A 137 -9.92 3.91 1.86
CA PRO A 137 -8.66 4.64 2.03
C PRO A 137 -8.15 5.33 0.77
N ALA A 138 -8.29 4.72 -0.42
CA ALA A 138 -7.89 5.33 -1.69
C ALA A 138 -8.76 6.56 -2.05
N MET A 139 -10.06 6.50 -1.79
CA MET A 139 -10.96 7.66 -1.95
C MET A 139 -10.57 8.81 -1.01
N MET A 140 -10.19 8.49 0.22
CA MET A 140 -9.75 9.48 1.19
C MET A 140 -8.39 10.08 0.81
N ALA A 141 -7.44 9.26 0.34
CA ALA A 141 -6.15 9.71 -0.15
C ALA A 141 -6.30 10.67 -1.33
N SER A 142 -7.14 10.32 -2.31
CA SER A 142 -7.38 11.15 -3.49
C SER A 142 -8.03 12.49 -3.14
N LEU A 143 -8.97 12.50 -2.20
CA LEU A 143 -9.60 13.74 -1.73
C LEU A 143 -8.58 14.63 -1.02
N ALA A 144 -7.80 14.06 -0.10
CA ALA A 144 -6.75 14.78 0.64
C ALA A 144 -5.68 15.34 -0.31
N MET A 145 -5.31 14.57 -1.35
CA MET A 145 -4.37 15.03 -2.38
C MET A 145 -4.91 16.20 -3.20
N LEU A 146 -6.18 16.17 -3.60
CA LEU A 146 -6.80 17.30 -4.30
C LEU A 146 -6.87 18.55 -3.43
N CYS A 147 -7.19 18.41 -2.14
CA CYS A 147 -7.14 19.51 -1.18
C CYS A 147 -5.72 20.07 -1.03
N LEU A 148 -4.72 19.20 -0.88
CA LEU A 148 -3.32 19.61 -0.80
C LEU A 148 -2.86 20.33 -2.06
N GLN A 149 -3.25 19.85 -3.25
CA GLN A 149 -2.95 20.49 -4.52
C GLN A 149 -3.58 21.89 -4.62
N ALA A 150 -4.83 22.05 -4.18
CA ALA A 150 -5.48 23.35 -4.14
C ALA A 150 -4.74 24.33 -3.23
N VAL A 151 -4.35 23.89 -2.02
CA VAL A 151 -3.56 24.69 -1.06
C VAL A 151 -2.21 25.08 -1.67
N TYR A 152 -1.53 24.15 -2.33
CA TYR A 152 -0.24 24.39 -2.98
C TYR A 152 -0.34 25.48 -4.06
N ILE A 153 -1.33 25.35 -4.98
CA ILE A 153 -1.54 26.32 -6.07
C ILE A 153 -1.86 27.71 -5.52
N HIS A 154 -2.75 27.82 -4.53
CA HIS A 154 -3.11 29.09 -3.92
C HIS A 154 -1.90 29.71 -3.17
N GLY A 155 -1.15 28.90 -2.44
CA GLY A 155 0.07 29.32 -1.76
C GLY A 155 1.15 29.82 -2.73
N GLN A 156 1.33 29.14 -3.86
CA GLN A 156 2.27 29.55 -4.89
C GLN A 156 1.87 30.89 -5.54
N ILE A 157 0.60 31.07 -5.87
CA ILE A 157 0.07 32.33 -6.43
C ILE A 157 0.28 33.47 -5.42
N PHE A 158 -0.04 33.24 -4.15
CA PHE A 158 0.13 34.24 -3.09
C PHE A 158 1.58 34.68 -2.94
N LEU A 159 2.52 33.73 -2.89
CA LEU A 159 3.95 34.02 -2.78
C LEU A 159 4.52 34.75 -4.02
N THR A 160 4.06 34.36 -5.20
CA THR A 160 4.49 35.00 -6.46
C THR A 160 3.98 36.45 -6.56
N SER A 161 2.79 36.73 -6.01
CA SER A 161 2.21 38.07 -6.01
C SER A 161 2.93 39.04 -5.08
N TYR A 162 3.61 38.53 -4.03
CA TYR A 162 4.28 39.37 -3.03
C TYR A 162 5.61 39.96 -3.49
N ASN A 163 6.41 39.20 -4.28
CA ASN A 163 7.66 39.72 -4.86
C ASN A 163 8.20 38.75 -5.92
N ALA A 164 8.44 39.21 -7.14
CA ALA A 164 8.90 38.35 -8.24
C ALA A 164 10.27 37.69 -7.98
N ILE A 165 11.13 38.30 -7.16
CA ILE A 165 12.44 37.74 -6.81
C ILE A 165 12.34 36.71 -5.69
N TYR A 166 11.55 36.97 -4.65
CA TYR A 166 11.36 36.04 -3.54
C TYR A 166 10.45 34.87 -3.94
N GLY A 167 9.46 35.08 -4.84
CA GLY A 167 8.55 34.04 -5.31
C GLY A 167 9.26 32.91 -6.05
N SER A 168 10.26 33.20 -6.86
CA SER A 168 11.05 32.16 -7.55
C SER A 168 11.92 31.33 -6.58
N PHE A 169 12.44 31.95 -5.52
CA PHE A 169 13.25 31.27 -4.49
C PHE A 169 12.38 30.42 -3.55
N ALA A 170 11.17 30.91 -3.23
CA ALA A 170 10.23 30.20 -2.36
C ALA A 170 9.56 28.99 -3.05
N ALA A 171 9.54 28.94 -4.38
CA ALA A 171 8.92 27.83 -5.14
C ALA A 171 9.55 26.48 -4.81
N LEU A 172 10.88 26.43 -4.65
CA LEU A 172 11.60 25.18 -4.39
C LEU A 172 11.32 24.61 -2.97
N PRO A 173 11.42 25.37 -1.87
CA PRO A 173 11.00 24.89 -0.55
C PRO A 173 9.52 24.52 -0.49
N LEU A 174 8.63 25.29 -1.13
CA LEU A 174 7.22 24.99 -1.17
C LEU A 174 6.93 23.68 -1.91
N PHE A 175 7.63 23.41 -3.01
CA PHE A 175 7.56 22.16 -3.75
C PHE A 175 8.05 20.97 -2.92
N MET A 176 9.15 21.13 -2.18
CA MET A 176 9.66 20.11 -1.27
C MET A 176 8.66 19.77 -0.17
N LEU A 177 8.04 20.80 0.43
CA LEU A 177 7.00 20.63 1.43
C LEU A 177 5.76 19.94 0.86
N TRP A 178 5.36 20.28 -0.37
CA TRP A 178 4.25 19.62 -1.06
C TRP A 178 4.53 18.12 -1.28
N ILE A 179 5.73 17.76 -1.74
CA ILE A 179 6.13 16.35 -1.88
C ILE A 179 6.08 15.64 -0.53
N LEU A 180 6.64 16.26 0.52
CA LEU A 180 6.69 15.66 1.86
C LEU A 180 5.29 15.37 2.38
N VAL A 181 4.38 16.33 2.32
CA VAL A 181 2.99 16.15 2.77
C VAL A 181 2.24 15.13 1.90
N SER A 182 2.52 15.09 0.59
CA SER A 182 1.96 14.10 -0.33
C SER A 182 2.33 12.67 0.10
N TRP A 183 3.59 12.45 0.52
CA TRP A 183 4.04 11.17 1.04
C TRP A 183 3.38 10.79 2.37
N TYR A 184 3.21 11.75 3.28
CA TYR A 184 2.48 11.49 4.53
C TYR A 184 1.03 11.07 4.27
N ILE A 185 0.32 11.75 3.38
CA ILE A 185 -1.05 11.37 2.98
C ILE A 185 -1.07 9.97 2.37
N CYS A 186 -0.14 9.69 1.46
CA CYS A 186 -0.06 8.40 0.78
C CYS A 186 0.18 7.25 1.77
N LEU A 187 1.18 7.35 2.64
CA LEU A 187 1.52 6.30 3.60
C LEU A 187 0.47 6.16 4.71
N PHE A 188 -0.10 7.28 5.18
CA PHE A 188 -1.18 7.24 6.15
C PHE A 188 -2.41 6.51 5.63
N CYS A 189 -2.81 6.76 4.38
CA CYS A 189 -3.93 6.06 3.77
C CYS A 189 -3.59 4.60 3.41
N ALA A 190 -2.32 4.28 3.16
CA ALA A 190 -1.87 2.89 3.04
C ALA A 190 -2.02 2.14 4.38
N GLU A 191 -1.64 2.77 5.50
CA GLU A 191 -1.85 2.25 6.86
C GLU A 191 -3.33 2.03 7.15
N LEU A 192 -4.20 2.99 6.79
CA LEU A 192 -5.64 2.81 6.90
C LEU A 192 -6.17 1.63 6.07
N SER A 193 -5.58 1.38 4.90
CA SER A 193 -5.93 0.21 4.08
C SER A 193 -5.53 -1.09 4.76
N TYR A 194 -4.36 -1.13 5.38
CA TYR A 194 -3.88 -2.25 6.17
C TYR A 194 -4.79 -2.51 7.38
N ILE A 195 -5.09 -1.48 8.17
CA ILE A 195 -5.99 -1.58 9.33
C ILE A 195 -7.38 -2.06 8.91
N ASN A 196 -7.95 -1.49 7.82
CA ASN A 196 -9.27 -1.87 7.33
C ASN A 196 -9.34 -3.32 6.84
N GLN A 197 -8.23 -3.87 6.35
CA GLN A 197 -8.15 -5.28 5.99
C GLN A 197 -8.03 -6.19 7.20
N ASN A 198 -7.31 -5.74 8.24
CA ASN A 198 -7.00 -6.50 9.43
C ASN A 198 -7.83 -6.04 10.65
N LEU A 199 -8.98 -5.38 10.41
CA LEU A 199 -9.82 -4.79 11.46
C LEU A 199 -10.23 -5.84 12.51
N GLU A 200 -10.53 -7.06 12.08
CA GLU A 200 -10.88 -8.19 12.96
C GLU A 200 -9.76 -8.53 13.96
N TYR A 201 -8.49 -8.27 13.60
CA TYR A 201 -7.35 -8.41 14.52
C TYR A 201 -7.22 -7.25 15.50
N TYR A 202 -7.68 -6.03 15.10
CA TYR A 202 -7.58 -4.82 15.91
C TYR A 202 -8.79 -4.59 16.82
N GLU A 203 -9.97 -5.07 16.45
CA GLU A 203 -11.19 -4.93 17.28
C GLU A 203 -11.08 -5.63 18.66
N CYS A 204 -10.08 -6.48 18.84
CA CYS A 204 -9.82 -7.18 20.08
C CYS A 204 -8.61 -6.64 20.84
N GLN A 205 -8.32 -5.35 20.78
CA GLN A 205 -7.30 -4.72 21.64
C GLN A 205 -7.84 -4.53 23.08
N ILE A 206 -8.09 -5.62 23.79
CA ILE A 206 -8.04 -5.60 25.25
C ILE A 206 -6.55 -5.68 25.59
N ASP A 207 -6.03 -4.73 26.36
CA ASP A 207 -4.66 -4.78 26.83
C ASP A 207 -4.46 -6.03 27.66
N THR A 208 -3.64 -6.94 27.16
CA THR A 208 -3.33 -8.21 27.85
C THR A 208 -2.55 -7.97 29.14
N GLU A 209 -1.99 -6.77 29.34
CA GLU A 209 -1.28 -6.37 30.58
C GLU A 209 -2.22 -6.18 31.75
N ASP A 210 -3.51 -5.90 31.51
CA ASP A 210 -4.53 -5.72 32.57
C ASP A 210 -5.28 -7.00 32.95
N ILE A 211 -4.98 -8.15 32.29
CA ILE A 211 -5.66 -9.40 32.59
C ILE A 211 -5.04 -10.04 33.84
N CYS A 212 -5.86 -10.29 34.87
CA CYS A 212 -5.43 -11.02 36.05
C CYS A 212 -4.89 -12.41 35.65
N HIS A 213 -3.75 -12.82 36.27
CA HIS A 213 -3.12 -14.10 35.97
C HIS A 213 -4.07 -15.30 36.08
N ASN A 214 -4.99 -15.28 37.06
CA ASN A 214 -6.01 -16.32 37.21
C ASN A 214 -6.98 -16.39 36.05
N ASP A 215 -7.43 -15.24 35.55
CA ASP A 215 -8.35 -15.18 34.42
C ASP A 215 -7.67 -15.65 33.14
N PHE A 216 -6.40 -15.30 32.96
CA PHE A 216 -5.58 -15.80 31.84
C PHE A 216 -5.44 -17.33 31.88
N MET A 217 -5.22 -17.93 33.04
CA MET A 217 -5.13 -19.39 33.21
C MET A 217 -6.46 -20.09 32.91
N VAL A 218 -7.59 -19.49 33.31
CA VAL A 218 -8.93 -19.99 32.97
C VAL A 218 -9.17 -19.96 31.46
N MET A 219 -8.79 -18.85 30.80
CA MET A 219 -8.88 -18.74 29.34
C MET A 219 -7.97 -19.78 28.65
N CYS A 220 -6.76 -20.01 29.12
CA CYS A 220 -5.86 -21.06 28.61
C CYS A 220 -6.51 -22.45 28.71
N ALA A 221 -7.09 -22.78 29.87
CA ALA A 221 -7.78 -24.05 30.08
C ALA A 221 -9.00 -24.20 29.17
N THR A 222 -9.75 -23.12 28.94
CA THR A 222 -10.91 -23.10 28.05
C THR A 222 -10.52 -23.37 26.61
N VAL A 223 -9.51 -22.67 26.08
CA VAL A 223 -9.00 -22.86 24.72
C VAL A 223 -8.45 -24.26 24.52
N LEU A 224 -7.62 -24.75 25.47
CA LEU A 224 -7.06 -26.10 25.40
C LEU A 224 -8.17 -27.17 25.45
N SER A 225 -9.12 -27.03 26.36
CA SER A 225 -10.27 -27.94 26.47
C SER A 225 -11.08 -27.99 25.18
N HIS A 226 -11.31 -26.84 24.54
CA HIS A 226 -12.02 -26.78 23.27
C HIS A 226 -11.28 -27.53 22.15
N ILE A 227 -9.95 -27.34 22.04
CA ILE A 227 -9.11 -28.02 21.03
C ILE A 227 -9.13 -29.54 21.28
N CYS A 228 -8.95 -29.98 22.53
CA CYS A 228 -8.96 -31.38 22.91
C CYS A 228 -10.32 -32.06 22.69
N GLN A 229 -11.42 -31.39 23.02
CA GLN A 229 -12.78 -31.93 22.80
C GLN A 229 -13.08 -32.15 21.32
N ARG A 230 -12.69 -31.21 20.46
CA ARG A 230 -12.88 -31.35 19.01
C ARG A 230 -12.05 -32.49 18.44
N PHE A 231 -10.80 -32.59 18.88
CA PHE A 231 -9.91 -33.69 18.48
C PHE A 231 -10.46 -35.05 18.90
N ALA A 232 -10.96 -35.16 20.12
CA ALA A 232 -11.57 -36.40 20.62
C ALA A 232 -12.86 -36.79 19.86
N LYS A 233 -13.60 -35.81 19.32
CA LYS A 233 -14.78 -36.04 18.47
C LYS A 233 -14.43 -36.35 17.01
N GLY A 234 -13.15 -36.24 16.61
CA GLY A 234 -12.71 -36.44 15.24
C GLY A 234 -13.16 -35.31 14.28
N GLU A 235 -13.48 -34.15 14.80
CA GLU A 235 -13.87 -32.98 14.02
C GLU A 235 -12.66 -32.28 13.43
N LYS A 236 -12.87 -31.50 12.32
CA LYS A 236 -11.78 -30.74 11.72
C LYS A 236 -11.20 -29.72 12.70
N PRO A 237 -9.85 -29.57 12.74
CA PRO A 237 -9.20 -28.59 13.62
C PRO A 237 -9.62 -27.16 13.26
N HIS A 238 -9.74 -26.32 14.28
CA HIS A 238 -10.15 -24.92 14.15
C HIS A 238 -8.95 -24.00 13.91
N THR A 239 -9.21 -22.91 13.19
CA THR A 239 -8.31 -21.74 13.11
C THR A 239 -8.48 -20.89 14.38
N ALA A 240 -7.54 -19.95 14.64
CA ALA A 240 -7.61 -19.04 15.77
C ALA A 240 -8.92 -18.21 15.78
N LEU A 241 -9.45 -17.84 14.62
CA LEU A 241 -10.73 -17.13 14.48
C LEU A 241 -11.91 -18.00 14.87
N GLN A 242 -11.91 -19.25 14.46
CA GLN A 242 -12.98 -20.20 14.80
C GLN A 242 -12.97 -20.56 16.30
N ILE A 243 -11.77 -20.61 16.92
CA ILE A 243 -11.62 -20.79 18.37
C ILE A 243 -12.19 -19.58 19.11
N LYS A 244 -11.91 -18.36 18.65
CA LYS A 244 -12.54 -17.12 19.18
C LYS A 244 -14.05 -17.23 19.18
N ASP A 245 -14.66 -17.56 18.01
CA ASP A 245 -16.11 -17.63 17.86
C ASP A 245 -16.76 -18.71 18.76
N ALA A 246 -16.02 -19.78 19.05
CA ALA A 246 -16.49 -20.88 19.88
C ALA A 246 -16.30 -20.64 21.39
N THR A 247 -15.28 -19.86 21.79
CA THR A 247 -14.93 -19.61 23.20
C THR A 247 -15.30 -18.24 23.69
N ASP A 248 -15.70 -17.32 22.79
CA ASP A 248 -15.97 -15.89 23.05
C ASP A 248 -14.77 -15.15 23.66
N ILE A 249 -13.55 -15.66 23.42
CA ILE A 249 -12.30 -15.06 23.88
C ILE A 249 -11.73 -14.22 22.75
N PRO A 250 -11.33 -12.94 22.99
CA PRO A 250 -10.75 -12.09 21.97
C PRO A 250 -9.58 -12.74 21.21
N VAL A 251 -9.53 -12.57 19.87
CA VAL A 251 -8.54 -13.23 18.99
C VAL A 251 -7.10 -13.01 19.44
N ARG A 252 -6.76 -11.80 19.92
CA ARG A 252 -5.41 -11.48 20.39
C ARG A 252 -5.01 -12.35 21.56
N ILE A 253 -5.90 -12.50 22.54
CA ILE A 253 -5.69 -13.36 23.71
C ILE A 253 -5.62 -14.82 23.28
N THR A 254 -6.50 -15.24 22.37
CA THR A 254 -6.49 -16.60 21.81
C THR A 254 -5.17 -16.91 21.12
N VAL A 255 -4.64 -16.00 20.30
CA VAL A 255 -3.35 -16.17 19.61
C VAL A 255 -2.19 -16.21 20.61
N GLU A 256 -2.20 -15.36 21.65
CA GLU A 256 -1.19 -15.38 22.70
C GLU A 256 -1.24 -16.68 23.51
N ILE A 257 -2.43 -17.15 23.85
CA ILE A 257 -2.64 -18.45 24.52
C ILE A 257 -2.11 -19.58 23.64
N LEU A 258 -2.48 -19.61 22.35
CA LEU A 258 -2.01 -20.63 21.42
C LEU A 258 -0.48 -20.62 21.30
N TYR A 259 0.13 -19.43 21.24
CA TYR A 259 1.59 -19.31 21.21
C TYR A 259 2.24 -19.87 22.48
N LYS A 260 1.69 -19.56 23.67
CA LYS A 260 2.19 -20.12 24.93
C LYS A 260 1.98 -21.64 25.03
N LEU A 261 0.83 -22.14 24.57
CA LEU A 261 0.56 -23.58 24.52
C LEU A 261 1.49 -24.33 23.55
N MET A 262 1.88 -23.69 22.44
CA MET A 262 2.90 -24.23 21.53
C MET A 262 4.30 -24.24 22.16
N GLN A 263 4.67 -23.22 22.95
CA GLN A 263 5.97 -23.18 23.64
C GLN A 263 6.15 -24.32 24.65
N VAL A 264 5.05 -24.81 25.21
CA VAL A 264 5.05 -25.95 26.14
C VAL A 264 4.67 -27.27 25.46
N ASP A 265 4.67 -27.31 24.12
CA ASP A 265 4.37 -28.50 23.30
C ASP A 265 3.00 -29.14 23.55
N LEU A 266 2.03 -28.41 24.11
CA LEU A 266 0.66 -28.91 24.31
C LEU A 266 -0.20 -28.86 23.05
N VAL A 267 0.06 -27.90 22.15
CA VAL A 267 -0.66 -27.68 20.90
C VAL A 267 0.35 -27.56 19.75
N SER A 268 0.03 -28.17 18.61
CA SER A 268 0.82 -28.06 17.38
C SER A 268 0.03 -27.34 16.28
N GLU A 269 0.77 -26.59 15.48
CA GLU A 269 0.27 -25.86 14.33
C GLU A 269 0.29 -26.75 13.09
N ASN A 270 -0.86 -26.85 12.38
CA ASN A 270 -0.98 -27.57 11.12
C ASN A 270 -1.32 -26.60 10.00
N VAL A 271 -0.43 -26.46 9.02
CA VAL A 271 -0.67 -25.70 7.80
C VAL A 271 -1.27 -26.64 6.75
N SER A 272 -2.50 -26.33 6.32
CA SER A 272 -3.14 -27.11 5.27
C SER A 272 -2.47 -26.83 3.91
N PRO A 273 -2.10 -27.86 3.14
CA PRO A 273 -1.46 -27.67 1.83
C PRO A 273 -2.39 -27.05 0.77
N THR A 274 -3.69 -26.95 1.04
CA THR A 274 -4.70 -26.44 0.11
C THR A 274 -5.25 -25.05 0.48
N SER A 275 -5.08 -24.62 1.73
CA SER A 275 -5.46 -23.28 2.20
C SER A 275 -4.33 -22.75 3.07
N ASP A 276 -3.93 -21.49 2.85
CA ASP A 276 -2.94 -20.79 3.71
C ASP A 276 -3.46 -20.59 5.16
N GLU A 277 -4.44 -21.38 5.59
CA GLU A 277 -5.06 -21.29 6.92
C GLU A 277 -4.34 -22.20 7.90
N VAL A 278 -3.95 -21.60 8.99
CA VAL A 278 -3.30 -22.25 10.11
C VAL A 278 -4.35 -22.82 11.05
N THR A 279 -4.26 -24.13 11.35
CA THR A 279 -5.17 -24.84 12.27
C THR A 279 -4.39 -25.44 13.42
N TYR A 280 -5.04 -25.67 14.56
CA TYR A 280 -4.40 -26.07 15.79
C TYR A 280 -4.93 -27.43 16.27
N THR A 281 -4.00 -28.33 16.64
CA THR A 281 -4.30 -29.67 17.16
C THR A 281 -3.49 -29.95 18.43
N PRO A 282 -3.98 -30.80 19.35
CA PRO A 282 -3.19 -31.21 20.51
C PRO A 282 -2.00 -32.05 20.06
N THR A 283 -0.84 -31.84 20.70
CA THR A 283 0.42 -32.54 20.38
C THR A 283 0.43 -33.96 20.97
N TYR A 284 -0.26 -34.17 22.10
CA TYR A 284 -0.35 -35.45 22.78
C TYR A 284 -1.76 -36.01 22.73
N ASP A 285 -1.88 -37.32 22.94
CA ASP A 285 -3.19 -37.96 23.09
C ASP A 285 -3.94 -37.34 24.28
N THR A 286 -5.20 -36.99 24.06
CA THR A 286 -6.06 -36.29 25.04
C THR A 286 -6.24 -37.05 26.33
N THR A 287 -6.00 -38.38 26.34
CA THR A 287 -6.04 -39.24 27.54
C THR A 287 -4.85 -39.00 28.48
N ASN A 288 -3.77 -38.41 28.02
CA ASN A 288 -2.55 -38.15 28.78
C ASN A 288 -2.43 -36.70 29.30
N ILE A 289 -3.40 -35.85 29.00
CA ILE A 289 -3.48 -34.46 29.48
C ILE A 289 -4.38 -34.44 30.72
N THR A 290 -3.88 -34.89 31.84
CA THR A 290 -4.53 -34.83 33.18
C THR A 290 -3.64 -34.16 34.19
#